data_b06179b7642a26e21d617c73977dc54c
#
_entry.id   b06179b7642a26e21d617c73977dc54c
#
_cell.length_a   1.000
_cell.length_b   1.000
_cell.length_c   1.000
_cell.angle_alpha   90.00
_cell.angle_beta   90.00
_cell.angle_gamma   90.00
#
_symmetry.space_group_name_H-M   'P 1'
#
loop_
_entity.id
_entity.type
_entity.pdbx_description
1 polymer ?
#
loop_
_entity_poly.entity_id
_entity_poly.type
_entity_poly.pdbx_seq_one_letter_code
_entity_poly.pdbx_strand_id
1 'polypeptide(L)'
;MTDFILVRHGETVWHDGNRYAGRTDVDLTSRGLLQAAALGAWAAGERIDAVVSSPLSRARLTAAPAADTLGLLPRIDERLIEVDFGRGEGLTRDEMRERFPEELAAFLRDPVAHHLPGGEDPRAAAERAGESLADLAAEFPEGRILVVAHSTLVRLLLCRQLGIPLADYRRVFPALHNGTLTELRLREGQMSLIRFNAPAAVAPVLA
;
A
#
# COMPACT_ATOMS: atom_id res chain seq x y z
N MET A 1 15.49 13.82 9.34
CA MET A 1 15.48 12.64 8.42
C MET A 1 14.34 11.72 8.86
N THR A 2 13.36 11.48 7.99
CA THR A 2 12.17 10.67 8.31
C THR A 2 12.14 9.41 7.45
N ASP A 3 11.92 8.26 8.08
CA ASP A 3 11.79 6.97 7.41
C ASP A 3 10.33 6.51 7.37
N PHE A 4 9.86 6.09 6.21
CA PHE A 4 8.54 5.51 6.02
C PHE A 4 8.67 4.02 5.66
N ILE A 5 8.03 3.17 6.44
CA ILE A 5 7.92 1.74 6.17
C ILE A 5 6.53 1.49 5.61
N LEU A 6 6.43 1.44 4.29
CA LEU A 6 5.17 1.18 3.59
C LEU A 6 4.93 -0.33 3.52
N VAL A 7 3.75 -0.76 3.91
CA VAL A 7 3.35 -2.18 3.92
C VAL A 7 2.06 -2.35 3.14
N ARG A 8 2.04 -3.29 2.19
CA ARG A 8 0.78 -3.74 1.61
C ARG A 8 0.06 -4.62 2.60
N HIS A 9 -1.25 -4.40 2.79
CA HIS A 9 -2.11 -5.24 3.64
C HIS A 9 -1.96 -6.74 3.34
N GLY A 10 -2.32 -7.59 4.29
CA GLY A 10 -2.34 -9.04 4.17
C GLY A 10 -3.24 -9.55 3.04
N GLU A 11 -3.09 -10.82 2.69
CA GLU A 11 -3.91 -11.49 1.67
C GLU A 11 -5.39 -11.45 2.04
N THR A 12 -6.25 -11.18 1.06
CA THR A 12 -7.71 -11.14 1.20
C THR A 12 -8.38 -12.26 0.40
N VAL A 13 -9.65 -12.56 0.71
CA VAL A 13 -10.44 -13.59 0.00
C VAL A 13 -10.62 -13.31 -1.48
N TRP A 14 -10.41 -12.09 -1.97
CA TRP A 14 -10.46 -11.75 -3.38
C TRP A 14 -9.17 -12.03 -4.16
N HIS A 15 -8.07 -12.39 -3.47
CA HIS A 15 -6.81 -12.76 -4.15
C HIS A 15 -6.94 -14.08 -4.90
N ASP A 16 -7.71 -15.05 -4.40
CA ASP A 16 -7.92 -16.36 -5.05
C ASP A 16 -8.54 -16.20 -6.45
N GLY A 17 -9.45 -15.26 -6.62
CA GLY A 17 -10.05 -14.94 -7.93
C GLY A 17 -9.37 -13.83 -8.72
N ASN A 18 -8.29 -13.21 -8.22
CA ASN A 18 -7.67 -12.00 -8.80
C ASN A 18 -8.69 -10.87 -9.06
N ARG A 19 -9.65 -10.68 -8.13
CA ARG A 19 -10.67 -9.64 -8.22
C ARG A 19 -10.08 -8.29 -7.81
N TYR A 20 -10.47 -7.24 -8.49
CA TYR A 20 -10.07 -5.88 -8.15
C TYR A 20 -10.77 -5.43 -6.86
N ALA A 21 -10.00 -5.01 -5.88
CA ALA A 21 -10.48 -4.61 -4.56
C ALA A 21 -10.06 -3.17 -4.25
N GLY A 22 -10.72 -2.21 -4.84
CA GLY A 22 -10.44 -0.79 -4.57
C GLY A 22 -10.92 -0.36 -3.18
N ARG A 23 -12.01 0.39 -3.14
CA ARG A 23 -12.63 0.89 -1.88
C ARG A 23 -13.55 -0.12 -1.22
N THR A 24 -13.97 -1.16 -1.93
CA THR A 24 -14.73 -2.25 -1.32
C THR A 24 -13.96 -2.90 -0.20
N ASP A 25 -14.57 -3.03 0.96
CA ASP A 25 -13.94 -3.68 2.11
C ASP A 25 -14.02 -5.20 1.95
N VAL A 26 -12.89 -5.87 2.13
CA VAL A 26 -12.72 -7.30 1.86
C VAL A 26 -11.90 -7.93 2.99
N ASP A 27 -12.37 -9.05 3.50
CA ASP A 27 -11.76 -9.74 4.64
C ASP A 27 -10.39 -10.33 4.31
N LEU A 28 -9.51 -10.37 5.32
CA LEU A 28 -8.25 -11.10 5.27
C LEU A 28 -8.52 -12.61 5.27
N THR A 29 -7.69 -13.36 4.54
CA THR A 29 -7.60 -14.82 4.69
C THR A 29 -6.84 -15.19 5.96
N SER A 30 -6.87 -16.48 6.34
CA SER A 30 -6.01 -17.00 7.41
C SER A 30 -4.52 -16.71 7.13
N ARG A 31 -4.10 -16.77 5.85
CA ARG A 31 -2.75 -16.39 5.44
C ARG A 31 -2.50 -14.89 5.64
N GLY A 32 -3.49 -14.03 5.30
CA GLY A 32 -3.41 -12.60 5.55
C GLY A 32 -3.25 -12.25 7.03
N LEU A 33 -3.92 -12.98 7.92
CA LEU A 33 -3.75 -12.84 9.37
C LEU A 33 -2.36 -13.28 9.85
N LEU A 34 -1.80 -14.36 9.28
CA LEU A 34 -0.42 -14.76 9.56
C LEU A 34 0.60 -13.73 9.08
N GLN A 35 0.36 -13.08 7.93
CA GLN A 35 1.19 -11.98 7.44
C GLN A 35 1.13 -10.76 8.38
N ALA A 36 -0.04 -10.44 8.92
CA ALA A 36 -0.19 -9.40 9.94
C ALA A 36 0.57 -9.74 11.23
N ALA A 37 0.48 -10.98 11.70
CA ALA A 37 1.24 -11.46 12.86
C ALA A 37 2.77 -11.39 12.62
N ALA A 38 3.23 -11.74 11.42
CA ALA A 38 4.65 -11.62 11.04
C ALA A 38 5.12 -10.15 11.04
N LEU A 39 4.27 -9.21 10.63
CA LEU A 39 4.55 -7.77 10.72
C LEU A 39 4.69 -7.33 12.19
N GLY A 40 3.82 -7.84 13.07
CA GLY A 40 3.92 -7.59 14.53
C GLY A 40 5.22 -8.11 15.10
N ALA A 41 5.61 -9.34 14.76
CA ALA A 41 6.88 -9.93 15.21
C ALA A 41 8.10 -9.14 14.70
N TRP A 42 8.07 -8.68 13.45
CA TRP A 42 9.11 -7.80 12.90
C TRP A 42 9.18 -6.48 13.67
N ALA A 43 8.05 -5.87 13.97
CA ALA A 43 7.98 -4.58 14.66
C ALA A 43 8.61 -4.62 16.06
N ALA A 44 8.62 -5.78 16.74
CA ALA A 44 9.25 -5.94 18.07
C ALA A 44 10.74 -5.60 18.11
N GLY A 45 11.43 -5.74 16.98
CA GLY A 45 12.87 -5.42 16.85
C GLY A 45 13.15 -4.01 16.26
N GLU A 46 12.10 -3.22 15.99
CA GLU A 46 12.22 -1.95 15.28
C GLU A 46 11.88 -0.76 16.18
N ARG A 47 12.53 0.35 15.92
CA ARG A 47 12.10 1.63 16.48
C ARG A 47 11.07 2.24 15.55
N ILE A 48 9.80 2.25 15.92
CA ILE A 48 8.70 2.87 15.19
C ILE A 48 8.05 3.92 16.10
N ASP A 49 7.90 5.13 15.59
CA ASP A 49 7.36 6.26 16.35
C ASP A 49 5.84 6.44 16.11
N ALA A 50 5.32 5.96 14.98
CA ALA A 50 3.89 5.96 14.68
C ALA A 50 3.48 4.80 13.78
N VAL A 51 2.25 4.30 13.97
CA VAL A 51 1.59 3.33 13.08
C VAL A 51 0.37 4.01 12.46
N VAL A 52 0.34 4.08 11.14
CA VAL A 52 -0.74 4.71 10.37
C VAL A 52 -1.30 3.69 9.38
N SER A 53 -2.60 3.65 9.19
CA SER A 53 -3.22 2.73 8.23
C SER A 53 -4.31 3.41 7.40
N SER A 54 -4.56 2.84 6.23
CA SER A 54 -5.79 3.05 5.48
C SER A 54 -7.01 2.74 6.34
N PRO A 55 -8.18 3.36 6.09
CA PRO A 55 -9.43 3.09 6.80
C PRO A 55 -9.98 1.68 6.55
N LEU A 56 -9.60 1.00 5.46
CA LEU A 56 -10.13 -0.30 5.09
C LEU A 56 -9.70 -1.40 6.07
N SER A 57 -10.64 -2.29 6.42
CA SER A 57 -10.47 -3.32 7.45
C SER A 57 -9.21 -4.17 7.23
N ARG A 58 -8.93 -4.59 5.98
CA ARG A 58 -7.75 -5.37 5.63
C ARG A 58 -6.42 -4.68 5.99
N ALA A 59 -6.35 -3.34 5.87
CA ALA A 59 -5.16 -2.58 6.25
C ALA A 59 -5.07 -2.40 7.77
N ARG A 60 -6.19 -2.08 8.40
CA ARG A 60 -6.29 -1.93 9.86
C ARG A 60 -5.92 -3.23 10.58
N LEU A 61 -6.50 -4.36 10.15
CA LEU A 61 -6.20 -5.69 10.72
C LEU A 61 -4.74 -6.11 10.47
N THR A 62 -4.13 -5.64 9.39
CA THR A 62 -2.70 -5.89 9.13
C THR A 62 -1.82 -5.03 10.03
N ALA A 63 -2.21 -3.79 10.33
CA ALA A 63 -1.46 -2.88 11.18
C ALA A 63 -1.54 -3.21 12.68
N ALA A 64 -2.67 -3.76 13.12
CA ALA A 64 -2.99 -3.95 14.53
C ALA A 64 -1.92 -4.73 15.32
N PRO A 65 -1.43 -5.91 14.88
CA PRO A 65 -0.43 -6.65 15.64
C PRO A 65 0.90 -5.88 15.82
N ALA A 66 1.28 -5.05 14.85
CA ALA A 66 2.48 -4.22 14.98
C ALA A 66 2.25 -3.08 15.98
N ALA A 67 1.09 -2.43 15.94
CA ALA A 67 0.73 -1.39 16.89
C ALA A 67 0.66 -1.93 18.32
N ASP A 68 0.04 -3.09 18.52
CA ASP A 68 -0.05 -3.78 19.81
C ASP A 68 1.35 -4.10 20.37
N THR A 69 2.23 -4.66 19.53
CA THR A 69 3.61 -5.01 19.91
C THR A 69 4.42 -3.78 20.36
N LEU A 70 4.18 -2.63 19.71
CA LEU A 70 4.88 -1.38 19.99
C LEU A 70 4.23 -0.58 21.14
N GLY A 71 3.03 -0.97 21.61
CA GLY A 71 2.25 -0.20 22.58
C GLY A 71 1.74 1.13 22.01
N LEU A 72 1.55 1.22 20.68
CA LEU A 72 1.10 2.41 19.98
C LEU A 72 -0.39 2.30 19.61
N LEU A 73 -1.08 3.44 19.58
CA LEU A 73 -2.44 3.50 19.02
C LEU A 73 -2.33 3.72 17.51
N PRO A 74 -2.88 2.82 16.67
CA PRO A 74 -2.86 2.99 15.24
C PRO A 74 -3.74 4.17 14.81
N ARG A 75 -3.22 5.03 13.96
CA ARG A 75 -3.93 6.17 13.38
C ARG A 75 -4.52 5.77 12.03
N ILE A 76 -5.69 6.28 11.72
CA ILE A 76 -6.34 6.08 10.42
C ILE A 76 -6.18 7.35 9.60
N ASP A 77 -5.72 7.22 8.37
CA ASP A 77 -5.68 8.32 7.40
C ASP A 77 -6.46 7.91 6.14
N GLU A 78 -7.56 8.63 5.88
CA GLU A 78 -8.44 8.40 4.72
C GLU A 78 -7.71 8.57 3.39
N ARG A 79 -6.64 9.36 3.34
CA ARG A 79 -5.81 9.57 2.16
C ARG A 79 -5.00 8.33 1.76
N LEU A 80 -4.91 7.32 2.64
CA LEU A 80 -4.23 6.05 2.38
C LEU A 80 -5.16 4.95 1.85
N ILE A 81 -6.45 5.25 1.58
CA ILE A 81 -7.39 4.31 0.97
C ILE A 81 -6.91 3.90 -0.45
N GLU A 82 -7.18 2.65 -0.87
CA GLU A 82 -6.81 2.17 -2.22
C GLU A 82 -7.47 3.03 -3.32
N VAL A 83 -6.89 2.99 -4.49
CA VAL A 83 -7.48 3.58 -5.70
C VAL A 83 -8.87 2.99 -5.92
N ASP A 84 -9.86 3.85 -6.15
CA ASP A 84 -11.18 3.41 -6.54
C ASP A 84 -11.14 2.84 -7.96
N PHE A 85 -11.50 1.56 -8.13
CA PHE A 85 -11.56 0.92 -9.42
C PHE A 85 -12.96 1.00 -10.07
N GLY A 86 -13.91 1.74 -9.46
CA GLY A 86 -15.23 1.97 -9.99
C GLY A 86 -15.93 0.67 -10.40
N ARG A 87 -16.40 0.59 -11.66
CA ARG A 87 -17.11 -0.59 -12.18
C ARG A 87 -16.27 -1.87 -12.23
N GLY A 88 -14.95 -1.77 -12.01
CA GLY A 88 -14.06 -2.93 -11.96
C GLY A 88 -14.02 -3.62 -10.61
N GLU A 89 -14.54 -3.00 -9.54
CA GLU A 89 -14.48 -3.60 -8.20
C GLU A 89 -15.31 -4.89 -8.11
N GLY A 90 -14.74 -5.90 -7.48
CA GLY A 90 -15.32 -7.24 -7.38
C GLY A 90 -15.20 -8.09 -8.64
N LEU A 91 -14.72 -7.54 -9.76
CA LEU A 91 -14.60 -8.25 -11.03
C LEU A 91 -13.18 -8.78 -11.27
N THR A 92 -13.10 -9.92 -11.94
CA THR A 92 -11.88 -10.41 -12.59
C THR A 92 -11.67 -9.66 -13.92
N ARG A 93 -10.46 -9.78 -14.49
CA ARG A 93 -10.19 -9.22 -15.84
C ARG A 93 -11.05 -9.85 -16.93
N ASP A 94 -11.39 -11.12 -16.79
CA ASP A 94 -12.22 -11.83 -17.78
C ASP A 94 -13.66 -11.34 -17.69
N GLU A 95 -14.22 -11.20 -16.49
CA GLU A 95 -15.55 -10.59 -16.27
C GLU A 95 -15.63 -9.14 -16.77
N MET A 96 -14.55 -8.34 -16.60
CA MET A 96 -14.49 -7.00 -17.16
C MET A 96 -14.42 -7.01 -18.69
N ARG A 97 -13.68 -7.98 -19.29
CA ARG A 97 -13.57 -8.12 -20.75
C ARG A 97 -14.93 -8.42 -21.38
N GLU A 98 -15.79 -9.16 -20.70
CA GLU A 98 -17.15 -9.44 -21.16
C GLU A 98 -18.06 -8.21 -21.05
N ARG A 99 -17.87 -7.38 -19.99
CA ARG A 99 -18.80 -6.29 -19.67
C ARG A 99 -18.43 -4.94 -20.31
N PHE A 100 -17.12 -4.64 -20.42
CA PHE A 100 -16.60 -3.38 -20.95
C PHE A 100 -15.20 -3.57 -21.57
N PRO A 101 -15.11 -4.30 -22.71
CA PRO A 101 -13.86 -4.71 -23.33
C PRO A 101 -12.97 -3.54 -23.77
N GLU A 102 -13.54 -2.47 -24.28
CA GLU A 102 -12.80 -1.32 -24.81
C GLU A 102 -12.13 -0.53 -23.68
N GLU A 103 -12.88 -0.25 -22.62
CA GLU A 103 -12.40 0.47 -21.45
C GLU A 103 -11.33 -0.37 -20.72
N LEU A 104 -11.52 -1.68 -20.62
CA LEU A 104 -10.52 -2.56 -20.06
C LEU A 104 -9.23 -2.56 -20.90
N ALA A 105 -9.35 -2.62 -22.23
CA ALA A 105 -8.18 -2.60 -23.12
C ALA A 105 -7.40 -1.28 -22.98
N ALA A 106 -8.08 -0.15 -22.87
CA ALA A 106 -7.47 1.14 -22.63
C ALA A 106 -6.77 1.19 -21.25
N PHE A 107 -7.45 0.76 -20.20
CA PHE A 107 -6.91 0.67 -18.84
C PHE A 107 -5.69 -0.26 -18.74
N LEU A 108 -5.67 -1.38 -19.45
CA LEU A 108 -4.52 -2.29 -19.43
C LEU A 108 -3.31 -1.69 -20.14
N ARG A 109 -3.53 -0.88 -21.18
CA ARG A 109 -2.47 -0.20 -21.93
C ARG A 109 -1.87 0.96 -21.15
N ASP A 110 -2.70 1.83 -20.58
CA ASP A 110 -2.30 2.94 -19.72
C ASP A 110 -3.36 3.22 -18.65
N PRO A 111 -3.17 2.67 -17.44
CA PRO A 111 -4.14 2.81 -16.36
C PRO A 111 -4.21 4.21 -15.75
N VAL A 112 -3.25 5.07 -16.06
CA VAL A 112 -3.21 6.46 -15.56
C VAL A 112 -3.97 7.39 -16.49
N ALA A 113 -3.83 7.20 -17.81
CA ALA A 113 -4.59 7.97 -18.80
C ALA A 113 -6.05 7.48 -18.92
N HIS A 114 -6.27 6.19 -18.65
CA HIS A 114 -7.55 5.51 -18.84
C HIS A 114 -7.92 4.67 -17.61
N HIS A 115 -8.28 5.33 -16.50
CA HIS A 115 -8.81 4.63 -15.33
C HIS A 115 -10.16 3.97 -15.66
N LEU A 116 -10.53 2.95 -14.87
CA LEU A 116 -11.80 2.23 -15.11
C LEU A 116 -13.02 3.14 -14.91
N PRO A 117 -14.14 2.89 -15.61
CA PRO A 117 -15.33 3.74 -15.54
C PRO A 117 -15.84 3.91 -14.10
N GLY A 118 -16.03 5.15 -13.68
CA GLY A 118 -16.46 5.51 -12.33
C GLY A 118 -15.36 5.39 -11.27
N GLY A 119 -14.12 5.06 -11.68
CA GLY A 119 -12.99 4.98 -10.78
C GLY A 119 -12.29 6.32 -10.54
N GLU A 120 -11.34 6.33 -9.62
CA GLU A 120 -10.52 7.48 -9.26
C GLU A 120 -9.39 7.71 -10.29
N ASP A 121 -9.07 8.97 -10.56
CA ASP A 121 -7.85 9.32 -11.30
C ASP A 121 -6.62 8.89 -10.47
N PRO A 122 -5.73 8.03 -10.99
CA PRO A 122 -4.53 7.61 -10.28
C PRO A 122 -3.58 8.76 -9.91
N ARG A 123 -3.68 9.92 -10.58
CA ARG A 123 -2.92 11.12 -10.22
C ARG A 123 -3.43 11.70 -8.90
N ALA A 124 -4.74 11.80 -8.73
CA ALA A 124 -5.36 12.26 -7.48
C ALA A 124 -5.04 11.30 -6.33
N ALA A 125 -5.06 9.97 -6.59
CA ALA A 125 -4.67 8.98 -5.60
C ALA A 125 -3.21 9.13 -5.15
N ALA A 126 -2.28 9.33 -6.08
CA ALA A 126 -0.87 9.56 -5.77
C ALA A 126 -0.66 10.87 -4.99
N GLU A 127 -1.45 11.90 -5.31
CA GLU A 127 -1.38 13.21 -4.65
C GLU A 127 -1.82 13.12 -3.19
N ARG A 128 -3.03 12.61 -2.91
CA ARG A 128 -3.53 12.48 -1.54
C ARG A 128 -2.63 11.62 -0.64
N ALA A 129 -2.05 10.52 -1.20
CA ALA A 129 -1.10 9.70 -0.45
C ALA A 129 0.22 10.45 -0.21
N GLY A 130 0.68 11.27 -1.16
CA GLY A 130 1.85 12.12 -1.00
C GLY A 130 1.67 13.19 0.07
N GLU A 131 0.50 13.82 0.16
CA GLU A 131 0.13 14.77 1.22
C GLU A 131 0.15 14.10 2.60
N SER A 132 -0.38 12.87 2.71
CA SER A 132 -0.30 12.09 3.95
C SER A 132 1.15 11.92 4.43
N LEU A 133 2.07 11.53 3.54
CA LEU A 133 3.48 11.40 3.91
C LEU A 133 4.13 12.74 4.26
N ALA A 134 3.76 13.82 3.59
CA ALA A 134 4.29 15.16 3.88
C ALA A 134 3.89 15.63 5.29
N ASP A 135 2.62 15.46 5.66
CA ASP A 135 2.11 15.79 6.99
C ASP A 135 2.79 14.95 8.09
N LEU A 136 2.93 13.64 7.84
CA LEU A 136 3.62 12.73 8.74
C LEU A 136 5.11 13.10 8.90
N ALA A 137 5.78 13.52 7.84
CA ALA A 137 7.16 13.99 7.92
C ALA A 137 7.30 15.28 8.72
N ALA A 138 6.32 16.18 8.61
CA ALA A 138 6.30 17.42 9.37
C ALA A 138 6.05 17.18 10.88
N GLU A 139 5.18 16.21 11.19
CA GLU A 139 4.89 15.82 12.57
C GLU A 139 6.04 15.03 13.23
N PHE A 140 6.73 14.19 12.45
CA PHE A 140 7.82 13.32 12.91
C PHE A 140 9.12 13.59 12.12
N PRO A 141 9.80 14.74 12.34
CA PRO A 141 10.93 15.16 11.49
C PRO A 141 12.18 14.27 11.58
N GLU A 142 12.27 13.40 12.59
CA GLU A 142 13.31 12.38 12.76
C GLU A 142 12.72 11.01 13.06
N GLY A 143 11.44 10.83 12.70
CA GLY A 143 10.67 9.65 13.02
C GLY A 143 10.83 8.52 12.01
N ARG A 144 10.45 7.33 12.46
CA ARG A 144 10.27 6.15 11.63
C ARG A 144 8.82 5.68 11.72
N ILE A 145 8.11 5.72 10.61
CA ILE A 145 6.65 5.62 10.56
C ILE A 145 6.27 4.37 9.78
N LEU A 146 5.48 3.48 10.40
CA LEU A 146 4.88 2.33 9.74
C LEU A 146 3.55 2.74 9.10
N VAL A 147 3.43 2.56 7.79
CA VAL A 147 2.25 2.91 7.00
C VAL A 147 1.69 1.68 6.32
N VAL A 148 0.49 1.23 6.69
CA VAL A 148 -0.15 0.07 6.08
C VAL A 148 -1.22 0.53 5.08
N ALA A 149 -1.01 0.20 3.81
CA ALA A 149 -1.84 0.64 2.71
C ALA A 149 -2.02 -0.46 1.64
N HIS A 150 -2.08 -0.11 0.37
CA HIS A 150 -2.55 -0.97 -0.71
C HIS A 150 -1.58 -1.01 -1.89
N SER A 151 -1.75 -2.02 -2.74
CA SER A 151 -0.80 -2.31 -3.81
C SER A 151 -0.69 -1.20 -4.86
N THR A 152 -1.82 -0.72 -5.38
CA THR A 152 -1.80 0.28 -6.46
C THR A 152 -1.41 1.64 -5.90
N LEU A 153 -1.99 2.02 -4.77
CA LEU A 153 -1.66 3.28 -4.11
C LEU A 153 -0.17 3.40 -3.79
N VAL A 154 0.43 2.39 -3.15
CA VAL A 154 1.86 2.41 -2.79
C VAL A 154 2.74 2.53 -4.04
N ARG A 155 2.46 1.79 -5.12
CA ARG A 155 3.26 1.87 -6.36
C ARG A 155 3.14 3.23 -7.05
N LEU A 156 1.95 3.84 -7.06
CA LEU A 156 1.75 5.22 -7.55
C LEU A 156 2.48 6.23 -6.67
N LEU A 157 2.38 6.08 -5.35
CA LEU A 157 3.09 6.92 -4.38
C LEU A 157 4.61 6.83 -4.58
N LEU A 158 5.16 5.63 -4.77
CA LEU A 158 6.58 5.44 -5.09
C LEU A 158 6.98 6.19 -6.36
N CYS A 159 6.21 6.07 -7.44
CA CYS A 159 6.48 6.82 -8.67
C CYS A 159 6.51 8.33 -8.41
N ARG A 160 5.50 8.87 -7.73
CA ARG A 160 5.43 10.30 -7.38
C ARG A 160 6.64 10.75 -6.56
N GLN A 161 6.99 10.01 -5.51
CA GLN A 161 8.05 10.38 -4.57
C GLN A 161 9.46 10.28 -5.18
N LEU A 162 9.64 9.40 -6.17
CA LEU A 162 10.92 9.16 -6.82
C LEU A 162 11.07 9.85 -8.19
N GLY A 163 10.09 10.68 -8.58
CA GLY A 163 10.12 11.38 -9.87
C GLY A 163 9.96 10.47 -11.09
N ILE A 164 9.34 9.29 -10.92
CA ILE A 164 9.06 8.33 -11.99
C ILE A 164 7.69 8.66 -12.61
N PRO A 165 7.54 8.65 -13.94
CA PRO A 165 6.23 8.82 -14.56
C PRO A 165 5.20 7.84 -14.00
N LEU A 166 4.03 8.33 -13.57
CA LEU A 166 3.00 7.49 -12.96
C LEU A 166 2.56 6.34 -13.88
N ALA A 167 2.52 6.54 -15.20
CA ALA A 167 2.17 5.51 -16.17
C ALA A 167 3.09 4.27 -16.10
N ASP A 168 4.30 4.45 -15.60
CA ASP A 168 5.31 3.40 -15.49
C ASP A 168 5.19 2.52 -14.23
N TYR A 169 4.24 2.78 -13.33
CA TYR A 169 4.19 2.10 -12.03
C TYR A 169 4.12 0.57 -12.13
N ARG A 170 3.45 0.03 -13.18
CA ARG A 170 3.37 -1.41 -13.41
C ARG A 170 4.66 -1.99 -14.00
N ARG A 171 5.40 -1.18 -14.76
CA ARG A 171 6.67 -1.58 -15.37
C ARG A 171 7.82 -1.54 -14.37
N VAL A 172 7.90 -0.44 -13.59
CA VAL A 172 9.00 -0.25 -12.62
C VAL A 172 8.79 -1.08 -11.35
N PHE A 173 7.54 -1.16 -10.90
CA PHE A 173 7.15 -1.92 -9.72
C PHE A 173 6.13 -3.01 -10.12
N PRO A 174 6.54 -4.09 -10.81
CA PRO A 174 5.62 -5.07 -11.41
C PRO A 174 4.83 -5.84 -10.37
N ALA A 175 5.38 -6.04 -9.18
CA ALA A 175 4.74 -6.72 -8.06
C ALA A 175 5.00 -6.00 -6.74
N LEU A 176 4.01 -6.01 -5.86
CA LEU A 176 4.13 -5.67 -4.45
C LEU A 176 3.36 -6.74 -3.67
N HIS A 177 4.07 -7.59 -2.93
CA HIS A 177 3.47 -8.72 -2.23
C HIS A 177 2.79 -8.31 -0.92
N ASN A 178 1.85 -9.13 -0.45
CA ASN A 178 1.13 -8.88 0.79
C ASN A 178 2.07 -9.00 2.01
N GLY A 179 1.98 -8.05 2.94
CA GLY A 179 2.78 -8.04 4.16
C GLY A 179 4.28 -7.75 3.94
N THR A 180 4.68 -7.30 2.74
CA THR A 180 6.07 -6.91 2.48
C THR A 180 6.34 -5.46 2.82
N LEU A 181 7.60 -5.17 3.12
CA LEU A 181 8.12 -3.88 3.54
C LEU A 181 8.74 -3.15 2.36
N THR A 182 8.37 -1.89 2.18
CA THR A 182 9.02 -0.96 1.28
C THR A 182 9.45 0.26 2.08
N GLU A 183 10.73 0.55 2.12
CA GLU A 183 11.29 1.62 2.95
C GLU A 183 11.69 2.82 2.10
N LEU A 184 11.11 3.97 2.44
CA LEU A 184 11.48 5.28 1.88
C LEU A 184 12.16 6.12 2.96
N ARG A 185 13.14 6.91 2.55
CA ARG A 185 13.83 7.87 3.41
C ARG A 185 13.73 9.27 2.86
N LEU A 186 13.18 10.18 3.66
CA LEU A 186 13.15 11.60 3.37
C LEU A 186 14.33 12.29 4.07
N ARG A 187 15.20 12.90 3.29
CA ARG A 187 16.32 13.72 3.77
C ARG A 187 16.45 14.99 2.94
N GLU A 188 16.48 16.16 3.60
CA GLU A 188 16.67 17.45 2.94
C GLU A 188 15.69 17.69 1.77
N GLY A 189 14.42 17.28 1.96
CA GLY A 189 13.37 17.40 0.95
C GLY A 189 13.45 16.37 -0.20
N GLN A 190 14.42 15.46 -0.19
CA GLN A 190 14.58 14.42 -1.20
C GLN A 190 14.19 13.05 -0.66
N MET A 191 13.41 12.31 -1.46
CA MET A 191 12.98 10.95 -1.13
C MET A 191 13.90 9.92 -1.79
N SER A 192 14.34 8.92 -1.02
CA SER A 192 15.15 7.80 -1.49
C SER A 192 14.44 6.49 -1.22
N LEU A 193 14.52 5.53 -2.15
CA LEU A 193 14.08 4.15 -1.95
C LEU A 193 15.22 3.35 -1.33
N ILE A 194 15.05 2.91 -0.09
CA ILE A 194 16.05 2.14 0.66
C ILE A 194 15.85 0.64 0.47
N ARG A 195 14.58 0.21 0.47
CA ARG A 195 14.20 -1.19 0.32
C ARG A 195 12.89 -1.28 -0.45
N PHE A 196 12.74 -2.29 -1.28
CA PHE A 196 11.50 -2.53 -2.01
C PHE A 196 11.04 -3.98 -1.84
N ASN A 197 9.75 -4.16 -1.48
CA ASN A 197 9.04 -5.43 -1.52
C ASN A 197 9.76 -6.57 -0.75
N ALA A 198 10.40 -6.25 0.37
CA ALA A 198 11.13 -7.20 1.19
C ALA A 198 10.20 -7.90 2.19
N PRO A 199 10.39 -9.21 2.47
CA PRO A 199 9.58 -9.87 3.48
C PRO A 199 9.81 -9.26 4.87
N ALA A 200 8.76 -9.23 5.69
CA ALA A 200 8.85 -8.93 7.12
C ALA A 200 9.42 -10.16 7.87
N ALA A 201 10.66 -10.53 7.54
CA ALA A 201 11.35 -11.62 8.20
C ALA A 201 12.11 -11.06 9.40
N VAL A 202 11.92 -11.68 10.56
CA VAL A 202 12.86 -11.53 11.67
C VAL A 202 14.16 -12.18 11.20
N ALA A 203 15.25 -11.42 11.12
CA ALA A 203 16.55 -12.00 10.81
C ALA A 203 16.82 -13.11 11.85
N PRO A 204 17.24 -14.32 11.45
CA PRO A 204 17.65 -15.30 12.41
C PRO A 204 18.78 -14.67 13.24
N VAL A 205 18.62 -14.65 14.56
CA VAL A 205 19.72 -14.33 15.47
C VAL A 205 20.79 -15.38 15.19
N LEU A 206 21.84 -15.00 14.48
CA LEU A 206 23.02 -15.85 14.34
C LEU A 206 23.60 -16.02 15.75
N ALA A 207 23.41 -17.21 16.30
CA ALA A 207 24.00 -17.62 17.56
C ALA A 207 25.50 -17.85 17.38
#